data_b3fc2d236195a1d3cd8a6be90b18eb97
#
_entry.id   b3fc2d236195a1d3cd8a6be90b18eb97
#
_cell.length_a   1.000
_cell.length_b   1.000
_cell.length_c   1.000
_cell.angle_alpha   90.00
_cell.angle_beta   90.00
_cell.angle_gamma   90.00
#
_symmetry.space_group_name_H-M   'P 1'
#
loop_
_entity.id
_entity.type
_entity.pdbx_description
1 polymer ?
#
loop_
_entity_poly.entity_id
_entity_poly.type
_entity_poly.pdbx_seq_one_letter_code
_entity_poly.pdbx_strand_id
1 'polypeptide(L)'
;MPTLFDAAQMGTFALSAPPSPWVDLGWCSKFARKSATKIGALTTGAPAVVQSQVVTQVEATVELEFESWGKLQLALAAGSQQMNLLQTAAGAAANGSGGMAAKAVPLVAGSTASSLSVGATAAAQFQVGELVAVDEDYVAQTGFVGSGVSAAYVSSPASVANDINYIRRVTLNVGRVVGIANGVLQLGSALLAGVPPSGMQVSPLMGFVDREGGGFFQEWSALFVVDGEQGDRVIFYYPRLQAMQGAAEVQSALTKPLSRWGLAGAFRALPVSDALDGESVLCFRTYLPAATSQI
;
A
#
# COMPACT_ATOMS: atom_id res chain seq x y z
N MET A 1 -29.08 -11.87 -1.98
CA MET A 1 -28.77 -10.43 -1.99
C MET A 1 -27.27 -10.30 -1.79
N PRO A 2 -26.55 -9.51 -2.58
CA PRO A 2 -25.14 -9.33 -2.35
C PRO A 2 -24.95 -8.57 -1.05
N THR A 3 -24.16 -9.11 -0.17
CA THR A 3 -23.67 -8.42 1.01
C THR A 3 -22.88 -7.20 0.54
N LEU A 4 -23.35 -6.01 0.89
CA LEU A 4 -22.64 -4.77 0.58
C LEU A 4 -21.39 -4.72 1.48
N PHE A 5 -20.22 -4.63 0.85
CA PHE A 5 -18.96 -4.46 1.56
C PHE A 5 -18.75 -2.99 1.86
N ASP A 6 -18.61 -2.68 3.12
CA ASP A 6 -18.15 -1.38 3.59
C ASP A 6 -16.63 -1.33 3.51
N ALA A 7 -16.03 -0.19 3.59
CA ALA A 7 -14.64 0.14 3.37
C ALA A 7 -13.58 -0.94 3.67
N ALA A 8 -12.64 -1.15 2.75
CA ALA A 8 -11.39 -1.82 3.03
C ALA A 8 -10.36 -0.81 3.54
N GLN A 9 -9.87 -1.01 4.76
CA GLN A 9 -8.77 -0.22 5.32
C GLN A 9 -7.50 -1.07 5.27
N MET A 10 -6.44 -0.53 4.68
CA MET A 10 -5.15 -1.19 4.61
C MET A 10 -4.06 -0.35 5.25
N GLY A 11 -3.23 -0.99 6.06
CA GLY A 11 -2.06 -0.38 6.67
C GLY A 11 -0.78 -1.10 6.25
N THR A 12 0.33 -0.40 6.26
CA THR A 12 1.63 -1.04 5.96
C THR A 12 2.03 -1.96 7.10
N PHE A 13 2.46 -3.17 6.75
CA PHE A 13 3.09 -4.07 7.70
C PHE A 13 4.57 -3.73 7.81
N ALA A 14 4.98 -3.21 8.96
CA ALA A 14 6.38 -2.99 9.28
C ALA A 14 6.68 -3.53 10.67
N LEU A 15 7.54 -4.52 10.74
CA LEU A 15 7.92 -5.21 11.98
C LEU A 15 8.63 -4.32 13.01
N SER A 16 9.23 -3.22 12.61
CA SER A 16 10.09 -2.39 13.47
C SER A 16 9.85 -0.89 13.42
N ALA A 17 8.90 -0.42 12.60
CA ALA A 17 8.54 0.99 12.52
C ALA A 17 7.32 1.30 13.38
N PRO A 18 7.10 2.56 13.79
CA PRO A 18 5.83 2.93 14.39
C PRO A 18 4.70 2.55 13.44
N PRO A 19 3.52 2.16 13.96
CA PRO A 19 2.42 1.68 13.14
C PRO A 19 2.10 2.71 12.06
N SER A 20 2.04 2.25 10.82
CA SER A 20 1.59 3.08 9.71
C SER A 20 0.10 3.38 9.89
N PRO A 21 -0.37 4.55 9.46
CA PRO A 21 -1.79 4.88 9.55
C PRO A 21 -2.59 3.92 8.67
N TRP A 22 -3.81 3.61 9.10
CA TRP A 22 -4.79 2.95 8.27
C TRP A 22 -5.21 3.87 7.12
N VAL A 23 -5.23 3.33 5.92
CA VAL A 23 -5.65 4.05 4.71
C VAL A 23 -6.96 3.46 4.24
N ASP A 24 -7.99 4.29 4.20
CA ASP A 24 -9.28 3.92 3.62
C ASP A 24 -9.15 3.84 2.09
N LEU A 25 -9.39 2.66 1.54
CA LEU A 25 -9.37 2.43 0.09
C LEU A 25 -10.75 2.55 -0.56
N GLY A 26 -11.75 2.91 0.22
CA GLY A 26 -13.14 2.96 -0.21
C GLY A 26 -13.80 1.58 -0.26
N TRP A 27 -14.86 1.49 -1.03
CA TRP A 27 -15.66 0.29 -1.18
C TRP A 27 -14.97 -0.73 -2.07
N CYS A 28 -15.15 -1.99 -1.73
CA CYS A 28 -14.77 -3.10 -2.60
C CYS A 28 -15.95 -4.05 -2.79
N SER A 29 -15.99 -4.66 -3.95
CA SER A 29 -16.98 -5.67 -4.32
C SER A 29 -16.31 -7.02 -4.59
N LYS A 30 -17.12 -8.04 -4.83
CA LYS A 30 -16.64 -9.40 -5.15
C LYS A 30 -15.64 -9.98 -4.12
N PHE A 31 -15.78 -9.56 -2.87
CA PHE A 31 -14.92 -10.07 -1.80
C PHE A 31 -15.11 -11.57 -1.65
N ALA A 32 -14.05 -12.33 -1.95
CA ALA A 32 -14.02 -13.77 -1.85
C ALA A 32 -12.85 -14.21 -0.98
N ARG A 33 -13.11 -15.12 -0.07
CA ARG A 33 -12.11 -15.74 0.80
C ARG A 33 -12.03 -17.22 0.48
N LYS A 34 -10.83 -17.72 0.24
CA LYS A 34 -10.58 -19.14 0.08
C LYS A 34 -9.58 -19.57 1.14
N SER A 35 -9.89 -20.62 1.86
CA SER A 35 -8.97 -21.27 2.80
C SER A 35 -8.85 -22.74 2.42
N ALA A 36 -7.64 -23.20 2.28
CA ALA A 36 -7.33 -24.60 1.99
C ALA A 36 -6.40 -25.14 3.08
N THR A 37 -6.78 -26.28 3.63
CA THR A 37 -6.00 -26.98 4.66
C THR A 37 -5.60 -28.34 4.13
N LYS A 38 -4.31 -28.64 4.09
CA LYS A 38 -3.83 -30.00 3.85
C LYS A 38 -3.66 -30.72 5.17
N ILE A 39 -4.21 -31.92 5.23
CA ILE A 39 -4.15 -32.77 6.41
C ILE A 39 -3.31 -34.00 6.07
N GLY A 40 -2.32 -34.26 6.89
CA GLY A 40 -1.58 -35.51 6.90
C GLY A 40 -2.19 -36.49 7.89
N ALA A 41 -2.40 -37.74 7.50
CA ALA A 41 -2.83 -38.78 8.40
C ALA A 41 -1.65 -39.65 8.85
N LEU A 42 -1.49 -39.83 10.15
CA LEU A 42 -0.56 -40.81 10.69
C LEU A 42 -1.28 -42.15 10.82
N THR A 43 -0.82 -43.14 10.11
CA THR A 43 -1.41 -44.50 10.11
C THR A 43 -0.46 -45.49 10.75
N THR A 44 -1.01 -46.44 11.50
CA THR A 44 -0.24 -47.55 12.09
C THR A 44 -1.03 -48.87 11.96
N GLY A 45 -0.31 -49.99 11.98
CA GLY A 45 -0.90 -51.31 11.99
C GLY A 45 -1.06 -51.98 10.61
N ALA A 46 -1.43 -53.25 10.65
CA ALA A 46 -1.80 -54.03 9.47
C ALA A 46 -3.10 -54.81 9.78
N PRO A 47 -4.25 -54.38 9.27
CA PRO A 47 -4.48 -53.26 8.34
C PRO A 47 -4.18 -51.91 8.93
N ALA A 48 -3.75 -50.94 8.07
CA ALA A 48 -3.40 -49.61 8.51
C ALA A 48 -4.62 -48.81 9.00
N VAL A 49 -4.53 -48.30 10.22
CA VAL A 49 -5.58 -47.47 10.84
C VAL A 49 -5.03 -46.08 11.09
N VAL A 50 -5.83 -45.04 10.82
CA VAL A 50 -5.48 -43.65 11.10
C VAL A 50 -5.48 -43.46 12.62
N GLN A 51 -4.33 -43.08 13.18
CA GLN A 51 -4.15 -42.83 14.59
C GLN A 51 -4.33 -41.37 14.96
N SER A 52 -3.86 -40.47 14.08
CA SER A 52 -4.01 -39.02 14.27
C SER A 52 -3.98 -38.31 12.92
N GLN A 53 -4.49 -37.08 12.92
CA GLN A 53 -4.40 -36.17 11.80
C GLN A 53 -3.61 -34.93 12.20
N VAL A 54 -2.73 -34.50 11.31
CA VAL A 54 -1.92 -33.30 11.50
C VAL A 54 -2.15 -32.36 10.34
N VAL A 55 -2.38 -31.11 10.62
CA VAL A 55 -2.44 -30.07 9.60
C VAL A 55 -1.02 -29.81 9.11
N THR A 56 -0.77 -30.09 7.83
CA THR A 56 0.55 -29.96 7.21
C THR A 56 0.72 -28.64 6.47
N GLN A 57 -0.39 -28.02 6.03
CA GLN A 57 -0.36 -26.75 5.33
C GLN A 57 -1.69 -26.04 5.49
N VAL A 58 -1.65 -24.74 5.73
CA VAL A 58 -2.81 -23.85 5.66
C VAL A 58 -2.51 -22.75 4.67
N GLU A 59 -3.39 -22.56 3.71
CA GLU A 59 -3.33 -21.45 2.76
C GLU A 59 -4.63 -20.66 2.85
N ALA A 60 -4.52 -19.35 2.78
CA ALA A 60 -5.69 -18.49 2.67
C ALA A 60 -5.41 -17.38 1.66
N THR A 61 -6.38 -17.16 0.78
CA THR A 61 -6.36 -16.10 -0.21
C THR A 61 -7.59 -15.21 -0.07
N VAL A 62 -7.41 -13.96 -0.41
CA VAL A 62 -8.47 -12.95 -0.46
C VAL A 62 -8.47 -12.36 -1.87
N GLU A 63 -9.62 -12.36 -2.50
CA GLU A 63 -9.84 -11.73 -3.80
C GLU A 63 -10.94 -10.68 -3.65
N LEU A 64 -10.76 -9.55 -4.30
CA LEU A 64 -11.73 -8.43 -4.27
C LEU A 64 -11.63 -7.60 -5.54
N GLU A 65 -12.63 -6.74 -5.78
CA GLU A 65 -12.60 -5.73 -6.82
C GLU A 65 -12.76 -4.35 -6.17
N PHE A 66 -11.83 -3.44 -6.44
CA PHE A 66 -11.91 -2.06 -5.95
C PHE A 66 -12.98 -1.29 -6.73
N GLU A 67 -13.88 -0.62 -6.02
CA GLU A 67 -14.93 0.21 -6.61
C GLU A 67 -14.42 1.59 -7.07
N SER A 68 -13.35 2.05 -6.47
CA SER A 68 -12.61 3.25 -6.86
C SER A 68 -11.19 2.89 -7.25
N TRP A 69 -10.56 3.71 -8.06
CA TRP A 69 -9.18 3.49 -8.43
C TRP A 69 -8.35 4.76 -8.20
N GLY A 70 -7.12 4.52 -7.88
CA GLY A 70 -6.10 5.53 -7.66
C GLY A 70 -4.73 4.87 -7.63
N LYS A 71 -3.72 5.66 -7.36
CA LYS A 71 -2.34 5.18 -7.27
C LYS A 71 -2.19 3.92 -6.41
N LEU A 72 -2.78 3.95 -5.21
CA LEU A 72 -2.61 2.87 -4.25
C LEU A 72 -3.36 1.60 -4.66
N GLN A 73 -4.59 1.74 -5.15
CA GLN A 73 -5.39 0.64 -5.64
C GLN A 73 -4.71 -0.03 -6.85
N LEU A 74 -4.14 0.76 -7.79
CA LEU A 74 -3.36 0.24 -8.91
C LEU A 74 -2.16 -0.58 -8.43
N ALA A 75 -1.35 -0.03 -7.53
CA ALA A 75 -0.18 -0.72 -7.00
C ALA A 75 -0.53 -1.99 -6.24
N LEU A 76 -1.65 -1.99 -5.50
CA LEU A 76 -2.14 -3.16 -4.77
C LEU A 76 -2.69 -4.24 -5.72
N ALA A 77 -3.44 -3.86 -6.74
CA ALA A 77 -3.99 -4.79 -7.74
C ALA A 77 -2.88 -5.46 -8.55
N ALA A 78 -1.92 -4.69 -9.03
CA ALA A 78 -0.79 -5.22 -9.78
C ALA A 78 0.24 -5.96 -8.90
N GLY A 79 0.24 -5.71 -7.58
CA GLY A 79 1.29 -6.21 -6.69
C GLY A 79 2.67 -5.66 -7.07
N SER A 80 2.70 -4.50 -7.71
CA SER A 80 3.87 -3.95 -8.38
C SER A 80 4.73 -3.07 -7.48
N GLN A 81 5.95 -2.87 -7.91
CA GLN A 81 6.84 -1.88 -7.33
C GLN A 81 6.48 -0.50 -7.87
N GLN A 82 5.86 0.31 -7.05
CA GLN A 82 5.44 1.66 -7.37
C GLN A 82 6.56 2.67 -7.13
N MET A 83 6.67 3.65 -8.04
CA MET A 83 7.69 4.69 -8.01
C MET A 83 7.07 6.07 -8.25
N ASN A 84 7.64 7.11 -7.64
CA ASN A 84 7.29 8.49 -7.92
C ASN A 84 8.04 8.99 -9.16
N LEU A 85 7.33 9.60 -10.12
CA LEU A 85 7.92 10.35 -11.21
C LEU A 85 8.07 11.79 -10.77
N LEU A 86 9.31 12.23 -10.57
CA LEU A 86 9.62 13.55 -10.04
C LEU A 86 10.01 14.52 -11.16
N GLN A 87 9.76 15.80 -10.96
CA GLN A 87 10.26 16.83 -11.84
C GLN A 87 11.79 16.85 -11.81
N THR A 88 12.42 16.90 -12.97
CA THR A 88 13.88 16.95 -13.07
C THR A 88 14.41 18.33 -12.71
N ALA A 89 15.60 18.36 -12.15
CA ALA A 89 16.33 19.61 -11.94
C ALA A 89 16.74 20.23 -13.28
N ALA A 90 16.79 21.54 -13.34
CA ALA A 90 17.26 22.25 -14.54
C ALA A 90 18.70 21.87 -14.86
N GLY A 91 18.96 21.51 -16.12
CA GLY A 91 20.28 21.09 -16.57
C GLY A 91 20.75 19.73 -16.07
N ALA A 92 19.86 18.93 -15.49
CA ALA A 92 20.21 17.59 -15.02
C ALA A 92 20.63 16.68 -16.20
N ALA A 93 21.73 15.95 -16.01
CA ALA A 93 22.17 14.91 -16.92
C ALA A 93 21.63 13.55 -16.46
N ALA A 94 21.45 12.64 -17.41
CA ALA A 94 21.08 11.27 -17.10
C ALA A 94 22.19 10.58 -16.28
N ASN A 95 21.82 9.84 -15.26
CA ASN A 95 22.73 8.97 -14.51
C ASN A 95 22.96 7.66 -15.24
N GLY A 96 23.80 6.78 -14.69
CA GLY A 96 24.14 5.49 -15.29
C GLY A 96 22.98 4.53 -15.50
N SER A 97 21.84 4.74 -14.83
CA SER A 97 20.60 3.96 -15.03
C SER A 97 19.58 4.68 -15.92
N GLY A 98 19.91 5.83 -16.49
CA GLY A 98 19.06 6.59 -17.40
C GLY A 98 18.09 7.56 -16.71
N GLY A 99 18.01 7.57 -15.40
CA GLY A 99 17.26 8.55 -14.64
C GLY A 99 18.02 9.88 -14.53
N MET A 100 17.31 10.99 -14.34
CA MET A 100 17.87 12.30 -14.13
C MET A 100 17.66 12.78 -12.70
N ALA A 101 18.53 13.64 -12.19
CA ALA A 101 18.40 14.22 -10.86
C ALA A 101 17.06 14.95 -10.70
N ALA A 102 16.38 14.71 -9.60
CA ALA A 102 15.13 15.37 -9.27
C ALA A 102 15.37 16.82 -8.85
N LYS A 103 14.38 17.67 -9.10
CA LYS A 103 14.28 18.99 -8.49
C LYS A 103 13.89 18.80 -7.04
N ALA A 104 14.87 18.65 -6.16
CA ALA A 104 14.67 18.33 -4.76
C ALA A 104 15.21 19.46 -3.86
N VAL A 105 14.50 19.75 -2.79
CA VAL A 105 14.93 20.69 -1.76
C VAL A 105 14.82 20.04 -0.39
N PRO A 106 15.80 20.25 0.53
CA PRO A 106 15.76 19.63 1.84
C PRO A 106 14.69 20.28 2.73
N LEU A 107 14.03 19.48 3.55
CA LEU A 107 13.22 19.94 4.66
C LEU A 107 14.12 20.52 5.74
N VAL A 108 13.72 21.69 6.24
CA VAL A 108 14.31 22.29 7.45
C VAL A 108 13.43 21.99 8.67
N ALA A 109 13.91 22.30 9.85
CA ALA A 109 13.18 22.11 11.09
C ALA A 109 11.82 22.85 11.08
N GLY A 110 10.82 22.30 11.79
CA GLY A 110 9.49 22.87 11.93
C GLY A 110 8.44 22.35 10.97
N SER A 111 8.74 21.30 10.19
CA SER A 111 7.73 20.61 9.38
C SER A 111 6.74 19.85 10.26
N THR A 112 5.49 19.78 9.79
CA THR A 112 4.43 18.94 10.35
C THR A 112 3.91 17.98 9.27
N ALA A 113 2.95 17.14 9.59
CA ALA A 113 2.32 16.27 8.58
C ALA A 113 1.57 17.07 7.50
N SER A 114 1.11 18.28 7.78
CA SER A 114 0.35 19.14 6.86
C SER A 114 1.09 20.40 6.40
N SER A 115 2.32 20.62 6.84
CA SER A 115 3.12 21.78 6.45
C SER A 115 4.60 21.42 6.35
N LEU A 116 5.22 21.77 5.24
CA LEU A 116 6.61 21.42 4.93
C LEU A 116 7.46 22.69 4.93
N SER A 117 8.38 22.80 5.87
CA SER A 117 9.32 23.91 5.96
C SER A 117 10.50 23.65 5.03
N VAL A 118 10.68 24.51 4.02
CA VAL A 118 11.75 24.40 3.03
C VAL A 118 12.62 25.67 2.96
N GLY A 119 12.23 26.72 3.68
CA GLY A 119 12.87 28.04 3.61
C GLY A 119 12.38 28.88 2.43
N ALA A 120 12.50 30.22 2.57
CA ALA A 120 11.87 31.17 1.65
C ALA A 120 12.37 31.03 0.20
N THR A 121 13.68 30.88 0.00
CA THR A 121 14.27 30.74 -1.34
C THR A 121 13.84 29.45 -2.03
N ALA A 122 13.79 28.33 -1.30
CA ALA A 122 13.39 27.04 -1.84
C ALA A 122 11.87 26.99 -2.10
N ALA A 123 11.06 27.60 -1.24
CA ALA A 123 9.61 27.66 -1.42
C ALA A 123 9.18 28.35 -2.72
N ALA A 124 9.97 29.30 -3.23
CA ALA A 124 9.71 29.96 -4.51
C ALA A 124 9.82 29.02 -5.74
N GLN A 125 10.35 27.82 -5.57
CA GLN A 125 10.44 26.82 -6.62
C GLN A 125 9.17 25.99 -6.79
N PHE A 126 8.22 26.11 -5.87
CA PHE A 126 6.96 25.36 -5.87
C PHE A 126 5.79 26.26 -6.24
N GLN A 127 4.71 25.64 -6.68
CA GLN A 127 3.46 26.33 -7.01
C GLN A 127 2.28 25.72 -6.26
N VAL A 128 1.29 26.55 -5.96
CA VAL A 128 0.00 26.09 -5.43
C VAL A 128 -0.68 25.22 -6.49
N GLY A 129 -1.19 24.08 -6.06
CA GLY A 129 -1.78 23.06 -6.91
C GLY A 129 -0.83 21.92 -7.30
N GLU A 130 0.48 22.08 -7.13
CA GLU A 130 1.43 20.99 -7.37
C GLU A 130 1.27 19.84 -6.39
N LEU A 131 1.52 18.62 -6.86
CA LEU A 131 1.78 17.49 -6.01
C LEU A 131 3.26 17.45 -5.64
N VAL A 132 3.56 17.14 -4.40
CA VAL A 132 4.92 16.98 -3.90
C VAL A 132 5.09 15.62 -3.24
N ALA A 133 6.25 15.03 -3.41
CA ALA A 133 6.69 13.83 -2.69
C ALA A 133 7.77 14.21 -1.68
N VAL A 134 7.73 13.59 -0.52
CA VAL A 134 8.73 13.76 0.54
C VAL A 134 9.45 12.44 0.74
N ASP A 135 10.76 12.42 0.52
CA ASP A 135 11.57 11.22 0.66
C ASP A 135 13.03 11.59 1.03
N GLU A 136 13.90 10.61 1.06
CA GLU A 136 15.34 10.82 1.22
C GLU A 136 15.96 11.46 -0.02
N ASP A 137 17.27 11.68 0.00
CA ASP A 137 17.99 12.29 -1.12
C ASP A 137 17.92 11.44 -2.39
N TYR A 138 17.30 11.98 -3.43
CA TYR A 138 17.15 11.31 -4.72
C TYR A 138 18.42 11.34 -5.60
N VAL A 139 19.37 12.18 -5.28
CA VAL A 139 20.61 12.34 -6.09
C VAL A 139 21.45 11.07 -6.07
N ALA A 140 21.51 10.38 -4.93
CA ALA A 140 22.28 9.16 -4.76
C ALA A 140 21.51 7.89 -5.14
N GLN A 141 20.23 8.00 -5.52
CA GLN A 141 19.38 6.85 -5.81
C GLN A 141 19.45 6.43 -7.27
N THR A 142 19.22 5.15 -7.51
CA THR A 142 19.09 4.61 -8.87
C THR A 142 17.80 5.10 -9.51
N GLY A 143 17.89 5.80 -10.62
CA GLY A 143 16.74 6.31 -11.33
C GLY A 143 16.05 5.27 -12.22
N PHE A 144 14.83 5.57 -12.66
CA PHE A 144 14.08 4.75 -13.60
C PHE A 144 14.59 4.93 -15.04
N VAL A 145 14.91 3.82 -15.69
CA VAL A 145 15.45 3.82 -17.06
C VAL A 145 14.31 4.01 -18.07
N GLY A 146 14.53 4.91 -19.02
CA GLY A 146 13.69 5.08 -20.19
C GLY A 146 12.58 6.11 -20.11
N SER A 147 12.32 6.70 -18.94
CA SER A 147 11.27 7.72 -18.80
C SER A 147 11.70 9.13 -19.22
N GLY A 148 12.98 9.42 -19.21
CA GLY A 148 13.51 10.79 -19.40
C GLY A 148 13.23 11.73 -18.22
N VAL A 149 12.55 11.27 -17.18
CA VAL A 149 12.28 12.00 -15.94
C VAL A 149 12.91 11.31 -14.76
N SER A 150 13.17 12.07 -13.70
CA SER A 150 13.71 11.50 -12.46
C SER A 150 12.64 10.68 -11.75
N ALA A 151 13.03 9.51 -11.28
CA ALA A 151 12.20 8.66 -10.44
C ALA A 151 12.97 8.32 -9.16
N ALA A 152 12.27 8.42 -8.04
CA ALA A 152 12.79 7.97 -6.76
C ALA A 152 12.42 6.51 -6.54
N TYR A 153 13.38 5.71 -6.15
CA TYR A 153 13.18 4.30 -5.85
C TYR A 153 13.31 4.06 -4.35
N VAL A 154 14.41 3.46 -3.99
CA VAL A 154 14.73 3.07 -2.62
C VAL A 154 16.00 3.77 -2.16
N SER A 155 16.11 4.02 -0.89
CA SER A 155 17.32 4.57 -0.30
C SER A 155 18.51 3.59 -0.39
N SER A 156 18.23 2.30 -0.40
CA SER A 156 19.22 1.27 -0.62
C SER A 156 19.17 0.74 -2.05
N PRO A 157 20.23 0.88 -2.85
CA PRO A 157 20.26 0.35 -4.21
C PRO A 157 20.24 -1.18 -4.28
N ALA A 158 20.50 -1.87 -3.15
CA ALA A 158 20.63 -3.32 -3.14
C ALA A 158 19.30 -4.05 -3.30
N SER A 159 18.21 -3.59 -2.69
CA SER A 159 16.91 -4.25 -2.81
C SER A 159 15.77 -3.44 -2.20
N VAL A 160 14.67 -3.29 -2.92
CA VAL A 160 13.40 -2.78 -2.38
C VAL A 160 12.90 -3.63 -1.21
N ALA A 161 13.08 -4.94 -1.28
CA ALA A 161 12.65 -5.86 -0.23
C ALA A 161 13.33 -5.63 1.12
N ASN A 162 14.51 -5.02 1.13
CA ASN A 162 15.24 -4.66 2.34
C ASN A 162 14.93 -3.25 2.86
N ASP A 163 14.15 -2.47 2.12
CA ASP A 163 13.72 -1.14 2.53
C ASP A 163 12.34 -1.20 3.18
N ILE A 164 12.31 -1.45 4.48
CA ILE A 164 11.08 -1.58 5.26
C ILE A 164 10.19 -0.33 5.23
N ASN A 165 10.78 0.82 4.91
CA ASN A 165 10.06 2.10 4.82
C ASN A 165 9.66 2.46 3.39
N TYR A 166 9.96 1.62 2.40
CA TYR A 166 9.71 1.91 0.99
C TYR A 166 8.26 2.32 0.71
N ILE A 167 7.30 1.49 1.10
CA ILE A 167 5.88 1.78 0.89
C ILE A 167 5.48 3.08 1.58
N ARG A 168 5.94 3.28 2.81
CA ARG A 168 5.66 4.49 3.59
C ARG A 168 6.14 5.74 2.87
N ARG A 169 7.40 5.76 2.41
CA ARG A 169 8.00 6.91 1.73
C ARG A 169 7.35 7.15 0.37
N VAL A 170 7.31 6.13 -0.47
CA VAL A 170 6.87 6.27 -1.87
C VAL A 170 5.36 6.40 -1.99
N THR A 171 4.59 5.76 -1.12
CA THR A 171 3.13 5.71 -1.24
C THR A 171 2.44 6.75 -0.37
N LEU A 172 2.89 6.93 0.85
CA LEU A 172 2.15 7.69 1.87
C LEU A 172 2.66 9.12 2.06
N ASN A 173 3.84 9.45 1.55
CA ASN A 173 4.46 10.77 1.67
C ASN A 173 4.21 11.64 0.43
N VAL A 174 2.98 11.71 -0.02
CA VAL A 174 2.59 12.56 -1.16
C VAL A 174 1.47 13.49 -0.73
N GLY A 175 1.61 14.78 -1.05
CA GLY A 175 0.61 15.81 -0.73
C GLY A 175 0.44 16.83 -1.84
N ARG A 176 -0.72 17.49 -1.87
CA ARG A 176 -0.97 18.64 -2.76
C ARG A 176 -0.71 19.94 -2.02
N VAL A 177 0.07 20.80 -2.62
CA VAL A 177 0.32 22.16 -2.10
C VAL A 177 -0.92 23.03 -2.30
N VAL A 178 -1.49 23.56 -1.23
CA VAL A 178 -2.66 24.45 -1.26
C VAL A 178 -2.32 25.87 -0.88
N GLY A 179 -1.14 26.11 -0.34
CA GLY A 179 -0.65 27.46 0.02
C GLY A 179 0.86 27.48 0.22
N ILE A 180 1.47 28.62 -0.02
CA ILE A 180 2.90 28.84 0.19
C ILE A 180 3.05 30.17 0.94
N ALA A 181 3.63 30.15 2.12
CA ALA A 181 3.89 31.34 2.91
C ALA A 181 5.12 31.17 3.79
N ASN A 182 5.94 32.21 3.91
CA ASN A 182 7.10 32.28 4.82
C ASN A 182 8.05 31.06 4.73
N GLY A 183 8.25 30.52 3.52
CA GLY A 183 9.13 29.37 3.33
C GLY A 183 8.50 28.02 3.70
N VAL A 184 7.18 27.98 3.87
CA VAL A 184 6.42 26.78 4.22
C VAL A 184 5.42 26.47 3.12
N LEU A 185 5.38 25.19 2.71
CA LEU A 185 4.37 24.65 1.82
C LEU A 185 3.24 24.05 2.67
N GLN A 186 2.04 24.60 2.52
CA GLN A 186 0.84 24.05 3.18
C GLN A 186 0.23 22.95 2.30
N LEU A 187 -0.07 21.81 2.89
CA LEU A 187 -0.67 20.68 2.20
C LEU A 187 -2.17 20.64 2.42
N GLY A 188 -2.93 20.23 1.41
CA GLY A 188 -4.39 20.10 1.48
C GLY A 188 -4.88 19.00 2.42
N SER A 189 -4.00 18.03 2.72
CA SER A 189 -4.24 16.97 3.69
C SER A 189 -2.93 16.61 4.37
N ALA A 190 -3.00 16.04 5.56
CA ALA A 190 -1.82 15.53 6.24
C ALA A 190 -1.20 14.37 5.47
N LEU A 191 0.13 14.31 5.46
CA LEU A 191 0.86 13.15 4.96
C LEU A 191 0.47 11.92 5.77
N LEU A 192 0.06 10.86 5.09
CA LEU A 192 -0.38 9.62 5.74
C LEU A 192 0.74 8.94 6.54
N ALA A 193 1.98 9.14 6.15
CA ALA A 193 3.13 8.64 6.92
C ALA A 193 3.46 9.46 8.18
N GLY A 194 2.73 10.54 8.44
CA GLY A 194 2.94 11.42 9.60
C GLY A 194 3.97 12.52 9.36
N VAL A 195 4.57 13.02 10.43
CA VAL A 195 5.54 14.12 10.37
C VAL A 195 6.84 13.65 9.72
N PRO A 196 7.28 14.26 8.60
CA PRO A 196 8.55 13.92 8.01
C PRO A 196 9.71 14.47 8.85
N PRO A 197 10.79 13.70 9.05
CA PRO A 197 11.98 14.21 9.72
C PRO A 197 12.67 15.30 8.89
N SER A 198 13.39 16.18 9.57
CA SER A 198 14.25 17.16 8.90
C SER A 198 15.36 16.48 8.10
N GLY A 199 15.74 17.08 6.98
CA GLY A 199 16.74 16.51 6.06
C GLY A 199 16.16 15.62 4.96
N MET A 200 14.89 15.21 5.05
CA MET A 200 14.22 14.63 3.88
C MET A 200 14.09 15.66 2.76
N GLN A 201 14.06 15.16 1.55
CA GLN A 201 13.93 15.97 0.35
C GLN A 201 12.46 16.10 -0.07
N VAL A 202 12.06 17.28 -0.51
CA VAL A 202 10.75 17.54 -1.11
C VAL A 202 10.95 17.80 -2.59
N SER A 203 10.21 17.07 -3.41
CA SER A 203 10.28 17.20 -4.87
C SER A 203 8.89 17.35 -5.48
N PRO A 204 8.73 18.23 -6.49
CA PRO A 204 7.51 18.24 -7.27
C PRO A 204 7.29 16.90 -7.97
N LEU A 205 6.05 16.41 -7.92
CA LEU A 205 5.66 15.13 -8.45
C LEU A 205 4.90 15.31 -9.78
N MET A 206 5.38 14.67 -10.84
CA MET A 206 4.72 14.67 -12.14
C MET A 206 3.71 13.55 -12.30
N GLY A 207 3.94 12.43 -11.64
CA GLY A 207 3.07 11.25 -11.73
C GLY A 207 3.68 10.06 -11.01
N PHE A 208 3.17 8.89 -11.36
CA PHE A 208 3.61 7.63 -10.81
C PHE A 208 3.88 6.65 -11.94
N VAL A 209 4.81 5.76 -11.71
CA VAL A 209 5.02 4.59 -12.55
C VAL A 209 5.12 3.38 -11.63
N ASP A 210 4.58 2.28 -12.07
CA ASP A 210 4.79 1.00 -11.42
C ASP A 210 5.52 0.04 -12.35
N ARG A 211 6.10 -0.98 -11.75
CA ARG A 211 6.92 -1.96 -12.42
C ARG A 211 6.48 -3.34 -11.99
N GLU A 212 5.89 -4.07 -12.91
CA GLU A 212 5.46 -5.45 -12.68
C GLU A 212 6.62 -6.42 -12.84
N GLY A 213 6.50 -7.57 -12.17
CA GLY A 213 7.50 -8.62 -12.18
C GLY A 213 8.63 -8.40 -11.18
N GLY A 214 9.59 -9.27 -11.18
CA GLY A 214 10.68 -9.26 -10.21
C GLY A 214 10.32 -9.88 -8.87
N GLY A 215 11.20 -9.73 -7.89
CA GLY A 215 11.08 -10.34 -6.56
C GLY A 215 10.47 -9.45 -5.49
N PHE A 216 9.83 -8.35 -5.87
CA PHE A 216 9.22 -7.44 -4.91
C PHE A 216 7.80 -7.89 -4.55
N PHE A 217 7.53 -7.95 -3.25
CA PHE A 217 6.20 -8.21 -2.72
C PHE A 217 5.82 -7.12 -1.73
N GLN A 218 4.67 -6.51 -1.96
CA GLN A 218 4.08 -5.59 -1.00
C GLN A 218 3.37 -6.39 0.09
N GLU A 219 3.59 -6.02 1.35
CA GLU A 219 2.91 -6.60 2.49
C GLU A 219 2.11 -5.53 3.23
N TRP A 220 0.88 -5.88 3.61
CA TRP A 220 -0.07 -4.97 4.24
C TRP A 220 -0.81 -5.67 5.37
N SER A 221 -1.24 -4.92 6.37
CA SER A 221 -2.34 -5.35 7.23
C SER A 221 -3.65 -4.86 6.62
N ALA A 222 -4.70 -5.65 6.69
CA ALA A 222 -5.97 -5.27 6.09
C ALA A 222 -7.15 -5.54 7.03
N LEU A 223 -8.13 -4.64 6.98
CA LEU A 223 -9.42 -4.75 7.65
C LEU A 223 -10.51 -4.73 6.59
N PHE A 224 -11.34 -5.77 6.57
CA PHE A 224 -12.53 -5.84 5.72
C PHE A 224 -13.76 -5.89 6.61
N VAL A 225 -14.68 -4.97 6.39
CA VAL A 225 -15.91 -4.85 7.16
C VAL A 225 -17.09 -5.23 6.29
N VAL A 226 -17.88 -6.17 6.75
CA VAL A 226 -19.09 -6.66 6.08
C VAL A 226 -20.27 -6.38 6.97
N ASP A 227 -21.20 -5.58 6.49
CA ASP A 227 -22.45 -5.32 7.18
C ASP A 227 -23.51 -6.38 6.80
N GLY A 228 -24.18 -6.92 7.81
CA GLY A 228 -25.29 -7.84 7.64
C GLY A 228 -26.63 -7.11 7.50
N GLU A 229 -27.64 -7.82 7.00
CA GLU A 229 -28.97 -7.24 6.73
C GLU A 229 -29.70 -6.73 7.99
N GLN A 230 -29.36 -7.26 9.16
CA GLN A 230 -29.98 -6.89 10.44
C GLN A 230 -29.19 -5.84 11.23
N GLY A 231 -28.13 -5.27 10.62
CA GLY A 231 -27.24 -4.32 11.28
C GLY A 231 -26.15 -4.99 12.11
N ASP A 232 -26.02 -6.29 12.03
CA ASP A 232 -24.85 -7.03 12.50
C ASP A 232 -23.66 -6.78 11.58
N ARG A 233 -22.46 -7.01 12.08
CA ARG A 233 -21.23 -6.71 11.35
C ARG A 233 -20.20 -7.81 11.56
N VAL A 234 -19.53 -8.19 10.46
CA VAL A 234 -18.37 -9.08 10.51
C VAL A 234 -17.13 -8.34 10.08
N ILE A 235 -16.11 -8.35 10.91
CA ILE A 235 -14.82 -7.74 10.64
C ILE A 235 -13.80 -8.86 10.41
N PHE A 236 -13.11 -8.82 9.27
CA PHE A 236 -11.98 -9.69 8.97
C PHE A 236 -10.71 -8.87 9.09
N TYR A 237 -9.88 -9.20 10.05
CA TYR A 237 -8.57 -8.62 10.23
C TYR A 237 -7.50 -9.60 9.77
N TYR A 238 -6.78 -9.21 8.74
CA TYR A 238 -5.59 -9.91 8.26
C TYR A 238 -4.36 -9.15 8.73
N PRO A 239 -3.59 -9.68 9.67
CA PRO A 239 -2.39 -9.01 10.16
C PRO A 239 -1.34 -8.85 9.05
N ARG A 240 -1.32 -9.81 8.11
CA ARG A 240 -0.31 -9.84 7.06
C ARG A 240 -0.88 -10.39 5.76
N LEU A 241 -1.04 -9.52 4.77
CA LEU A 241 -1.42 -9.85 3.41
C LEU A 241 -0.29 -9.49 2.46
N GLN A 242 0.01 -10.39 1.55
CA GLN A 242 0.95 -10.16 0.47
C GLN A 242 0.19 -10.14 -0.85
N ALA A 243 0.40 -9.10 -1.67
CA ALA A 243 -0.23 -9.02 -2.97
C ALA A 243 0.28 -10.16 -3.87
N MET A 244 -0.66 -10.82 -4.55
CA MET A 244 -0.36 -11.83 -5.55
C MET A 244 -0.27 -11.12 -6.91
N GLN A 245 0.85 -11.28 -7.59
CA GLN A 245 1.03 -10.72 -8.93
C GLN A 245 0.07 -11.37 -9.93
N GLY A 246 -0.39 -10.61 -10.91
CA GLY A 246 -1.25 -11.11 -11.98
C GLY A 246 -2.75 -10.99 -11.74
N ALA A 247 -3.18 -10.10 -10.84
CA ALA A 247 -4.59 -9.71 -10.74
C ALA A 247 -5.03 -9.01 -12.03
N ALA A 248 -6.24 -9.33 -12.50
CA ALA A 248 -6.73 -8.82 -13.78
C ALA A 248 -7.22 -7.37 -13.66
N GLU A 249 -6.73 -6.52 -14.55
CA GLU A 249 -7.32 -5.22 -14.83
C GLU A 249 -8.37 -5.40 -15.94
N VAL A 250 -9.62 -5.11 -15.63
CA VAL A 250 -10.72 -5.28 -16.58
C VAL A 250 -11.43 -3.95 -16.83
N GLN A 251 -11.43 -3.51 -18.08
CA GLN A 251 -12.29 -2.43 -18.51
C GLN A 251 -13.67 -2.99 -18.88
N SER A 252 -14.69 -2.71 -18.07
CA SER A 252 -16.07 -3.04 -18.38
C SER A 252 -16.83 -1.83 -18.93
N ALA A 253 -17.48 -2.01 -20.08
CA ALA A 253 -18.44 -1.04 -20.58
C ALA A 253 -19.77 -1.23 -19.84
N LEU A 254 -20.21 -0.23 -19.10
CA LEU A 254 -21.49 -0.26 -18.41
C LEU A 254 -22.65 -0.05 -19.40
N THR A 255 -22.68 1.05 -20.08
CA THR A 255 -23.53 1.39 -21.21
C THR A 255 -22.84 2.52 -21.95
N LYS A 256 -22.80 2.46 -23.27
CA LYS A 256 -22.18 3.54 -24.03
C LYS A 256 -22.85 4.89 -23.68
N PRO A 257 -22.10 5.97 -23.37
CA PRO A 257 -20.64 6.10 -23.47
C PRO A 257 -19.87 5.81 -22.16
N LEU A 258 -20.50 5.27 -21.12
CA LEU A 258 -19.89 5.05 -19.81
C LEU A 258 -19.08 3.74 -19.80
N SER A 259 -17.82 3.84 -19.49
CA SER A 259 -16.95 2.70 -19.19
C SER A 259 -16.38 2.83 -17.79
N ARG A 260 -16.32 1.72 -17.08
CA ARG A 260 -15.70 1.63 -15.76
C ARG A 260 -14.49 0.72 -15.83
N TRP A 261 -13.41 1.16 -15.24
CA TRP A 261 -12.24 0.33 -15.06
C TRP A 261 -12.36 -0.39 -13.71
N GLY A 262 -12.41 -1.71 -13.74
CA GLY A 262 -12.40 -2.54 -12.53
C GLY A 262 -10.97 -2.98 -12.25
N LEU A 263 -10.55 -2.82 -11.02
CA LEU A 263 -9.26 -3.31 -10.52
C LEU A 263 -9.52 -4.47 -9.59
N ALA A 264 -9.13 -5.68 -10.01
CA ALA A 264 -9.16 -6.83 -9.15
C ALA A 264 -7.86 -6.92 -8.33
N GLY A 265 -7.99 -7.16 -7.04
CA GLY A 265 -6.87 -7.43 -6.13
C GLY A 265 -6.92 -8.88 -5.66
N ALA A 266 -5.80 -9.56 -5.70
CA ALA A 266 -5.64 -10.89 -5.12
C ALA A 266 -4.49 -10.89 -4.12
N PHE A 267 -4.74 -11.45 -2.94
CA PHE A 267 -3.80 -11.43 -1.83
C PHE A 267 -3.70 -12.80 -1.19
N ARG A 268 -2.49 -13.13 -0.75
CA ARG A 268 -2.23 -14.29 0.09
C ARG A 268 -2.05 -13.84 1.53
N ALA A 269 -2.77 -14.47 2.45
CA ALA A 269 -2.55 -14.28 3.87
C ALA A 269 -1.31 -15.05 4.30
N LEU A 270 -0.43 -14.35 5.00
CA LEU A 270 0.77 -14.92 5.61
C LEU A 270 0.56 -15.06 7.11
N PRO A 271 1.12 -16.11 7.73
CA PRO A 271 0.95 -16.35 9.16
C PRO A 271 1.69 -15.31 10.00
N VAL A 272 1.09 -14.98 11.13
CA VAL A 272 1.69 -14.21 12.22
C VAL A 272 1.47 -14.99 13.50
N SER A 273 2.48 -15.07 14.34
CA SER A 273 2.30 -15.67 15.68
C SER A 273 1.48 -14.72 16.55
N ASP A 274 0.41 -15.25 17.14
CA ASP A 274 -0.36 -14.52 18.15
C ASP A 274 0.51 -14.32 19.39
N ALA A 275 0.55 -13.09 19.89
CA ALA A 275 1.35 -12.74 21.05
C ALA A 275 0.85 -13.36 22.37
N LEU A 276 -0.41 -13.81 22.40
CA LEU A 276 -1.05 -14.35 23.59
C LEU A 276 -0.72 -15.83 23.82
N ASP A 277 -0.72 -16.62 22.74
CA ASP A 277 -0.57 -18.08 22.84
C ASP A 277 0.49 -18.68 21.91
N GLY A 278 1.06 -17.86 21.03
CA GLY A 278 2.07 -18.28 20.05
C GLY A 278 1.51 -19.03 18.83
N GLU A 279 0.19 -19.16 18.73
CA GLU A 279 -0.44 -19.82 17.60
C GLU A 279 -0.23 -19.06 16.29
N SER A 280 -0.18 -19.80 15.19
CA SER A 280 0.02 -19.25 13.86
C SER A 280 -1.33 -18.85 13.26
N VAL A 281 -1.59 -17.55 13.19
CA VAL A 281 -2.86 -16.98 12.77
C VAL A 281 -2.74 -16.32 11.41
N LEU A 282 -3.69 -16.58 10.52
CA LEU A 282 -3.81 -15.93 9.19
C LEU A 282 -4.83 -14.80 9.20
N CYS A 283 -5.90 -14.92 9.98
CA CYS A 283 -7.01 -13.97 10.02
C CYS A 283 -7.75 -14.05 11.33
N PHE A 284 -8.03 -12.91 11.93
CA PHE A 284 -8.99 -12.78 13.02
C PHE A 284 -10.35 -12.42 12.44
N ARG A 285 -11.40 -13.07 12.91
CA ARG A 285 -12.78 -12.77 12.54
C ARG A 285 -13.56 -12.34 13.75
N THR A 286 -14.08 -11.12 13.73
CA THR A 286 -14.92 -10.58 14.80
C THR A 286 -16.34 -10.44 14.30
N TYR A 287 -17.30 -10.99 15.02
CA TYR A 287 -18.72 -10.78 14.79
C TYR A 287 -19.25 -9.80 15.83
N LEU A 288 -19.87 -8.74 15.37
CA LEU A 288 -20.54 -7.73 16.20
C LEU A 288 -22.05 -7.85 15.96
N PRO A 289 -22.81 -8.44 16.90
CA PRO A 289 -24.25 -8.58 16.74
C PRO A 289 -24.93 -7.22 16.81
N ALA A 290 -25.97 -7.04 16.02
CA ALA A 290 -26.90 -5.93 16.23
C ALA A 290 -27.66 -6.09 17.54
N ALA A 291 -28.17 -5.01 18.11
CA ALA A 291 -28.93 -5.03 19.35
C ALA A 291 -30.17 -5.97 19.31
N THR A 292 -30.64 -6.28 18.11
CA THR A 292 -31.81 -7.16 17.86
C THR A 292 -31.43 -8.54 17.37
N SER A 293 -30.13 -8.82 17.12
CA SER A 293 -29.68 -10.13 16.64
C SER A 293 -29.79 -11.18 17.75
N GLN A 294 -30.30 -12.34 17.42
CA GLN A 294 -30.16 -13.53 18.25
C GLN A 294 -28.77 -14.13 17.98
N ILE A 295 -28.02 -14.32 19.04
CA ILE A 295 -26.70 -14.95 18.98
C ILE A 295 -26.85 -16.48 18.98
#